data_49ce0a5f358a9570ba0dc99439ba8fc9
#
_entry.id   49ce0a5f358a9570ba0dc99439ba8fc9
#
_cell.length_a   1.000
_cell.length_b   1.000
_cell.length_c   1.000
_cell.angle_alpha   90.00
_cell.angle_beta   90.00
_cell.angle_gamma   90.00
#
_symmetry.space_group_name_H-M   'P 1'
#
loop_
_entity.id
_entity.type
_entity.pdbx_description
1 polymer ?
#
loop_
_entity_poly.entity_id
_entity_poly.type
_entity_poly.pdbx_seq_one_letter_code
_entity_poly.pdbx_strand_id
1 'polypeptide(L)'
;MRTYSPKTGEVPREWYVIDATDVVLGRLASQTANLLRGKHKPTFAPHIDTGDFVVIVNADKVALSGNKREDKIVYRHSGYPGGLKATPFGRLLEKNPRKAIERAVWGMLPKNRLSRKQIKKLKVYAGPDHPHQAQQPKPYEITQTPQ
;
A
#
# COMPACT_ATOMS: atom_id res chain seq x y z
N MET A 1 36.58 -5.41 -11.02
CA MET A 1 35.24 -4.79 -11.29
C MET A 1 34.42 -4.89 -10.03
N ARG A 2 33.90 -3.77 -9.49
CA ARG A 2 33.02 -3.80 -8.31
C ARG A 2 31.58 -3.59 -8.77
N THR A 3 30.67 -4.47 -8.36
CA THR A 3 29.23 -4.28 -8.56
C THR A 3 28.75 -3.14 -7.69
N TYR A 4 27.84 -2.31 -8.23
CA TYR A 4 27.21 -1.23 -7.47
C TYR A 4 26.36 -1.82 -6.34
N SER A 5 26.55 -1.32 -5.14
CA SER A 5 25.71 -1.62 -3.98
C SER A 5 25.27 -0.30 -3.34
N PRO A 6 23.96 -0.01 -3.29
CA PRO A 6 23.48 1.23 -2.72
C PRO A 6 23.77 1.30 -1.22
N LYS A 7 24.08 2.49 -0.72
CA LYS A 7 24.26 2.75 0.71
C LYS A 7 23.05 3.48 1.28
N THR A 8 22.86 3.32 2.57
CA THR A 8 21.78 4.02 3.27
C THR A 8 21.98 5.54 3.16
N GLY A 9 20.98 6.24 2.67
CA GLY A 9 21.01 7.70 2.48
C GLY A 9 21.42 8.19 1.10
N GLU A 10 22.04 7.35 0.26
CA GLU A 10 22.43 7.73 -1.11
C GLU A 10 21.29 7.58 -2.13
N VAL A 11 20.27 6.78 -1.81
CA VAL A 11 19.18 6.52 -2.74
C VAL A 11 18.17 7.66 -2.72
N PRO A 12 17.91 8.34 -3.85
CA PRO A 12 16.90 9.38 -3.93
C PRO A 12 15.51 8.77 -3.71
N ARG A 13 14.67 9.46 -2.94
CA ARG A 13 13.28 9.07 -2.67
C ARG A 13 12.35 10.08 -3.28
N GLU A 14 11.41 9.61 -4.06
CA GLU A 14 10.36 10.41 -4.67
C GLU A 14 9.03 10.24 -3.92
N TRP A 15 8.11 11.14 -4.20
CA TRP A 15 6.75 11.07 -3.70
C TRP A 15 5.81 10.83 -4.86
N TYR A 16 4.92 9.86 -4.70
CA TYR A 16 3.88 9.53 -5.68
C TYR A 16 2.51 9.67 -5.06
N VAL A 17 1.56 10.18 -5.83
CA VAL A 17 0.13 10.18 -5.47
C VAL A 17 -0.61 9.25 -6.40
N ILE A 18 -1.45 8.39 -5.83
CA ILE A 18 -2.27 7.42 -6.54
C ILE A 18 -3.74 7.70 -6.22
N ASP A 19 -4.56 7.85 -7.24
CA ASP A 19 -6.02 7.89 -7.07
C ASP A 19 -6.55 6.45 -7.06
N ALA A 20 -7.24 6.09 -5.98
CA ALA A 20 -7.82 4.76 -5.81
C ALA A 20 -9.23 4.61 -6.39
N THR A 21 -9.79 5.67 -6.99
CA THR A 21 -11.14 5.64 -7.57
C THR A 21 -11.25 4.55 -8.63
N ASP A 22 -12.19 3.63 -8.45
CA ASP A 22 -12.47 2.50 -9.34
C ASP A 22 -11.30 1.54 -9.64
N VAL A 23 -10.20 1.69 -8.89
CA VAL A 23 -9.05 0.79 -8.99
C VAL A 23 -9.29 -0.46 -8.14
N VAL A 24 -9.08 -1.65 -8.73
CA VAL A 24 -9.21 -2.92 -8.00
C VAL A 24 -8.16 -3.01 -6.90
N LEU A 25 -8.62 -3.29 -5.67
CA LEU A 25 -7.79 -3.32 -4.46
C LEU A 25 -6.49 -4.12 -4.61
N GLY A 26 -6.55 -5.32 -5.20
CA GLY A 26 -5.37 -6.18 -5.36
C GLY A 26 -4.31 -5.57 -6.28
N ARG A 27 -4.73 -4.94 -7.37
CA ARG A 27 -3.84 -4.24 -8.31
C ARG A 27 -3.25 -2.99 -7.69
N LEU A 28 -4.06 -2.21 -6.98
CA LEU A 28 -3.59 -1.06 -6.21
C LEU A 28 -2.50 -1.49 -5.21
N ALA A 29 -2.78 -2.53 -4.43
CA ALA A 29 -1.87 -3.01 -3.39
C ALA A 29 -0.54 -3.55 -3.96
N SER A 30 -0.58 -4.28 -5.09
CA SER A 30 0.64 -4.83 -5.71
C SER A 30 1.55 -3.73 -6.27
N GLN A 31 0.99 -2.76 -6.98
CA GLN A 31 1.74 -1.62 -7.51
C GLN A 31 2.33 -0.76 -6.38
N THR A 32 1.51 -0.47 -5.36
CA THR A 32 1.96 0.26 -4.17
C THR A 32 3.10 -0.46 -3.45
N ALA A 33 3.01 -1.78 -3.29
CA ALA A 33 4.08 -2.56 -2.66
C ALA A 33 5.38 -2.52 -3.47
N ASN A 34 5.31 -2.54 -4.80
CA ASN A 34 6.47 -2.40 -5.68
C ASN A 34 7.15 -1.04 -5.51
N LEU A 35 6.39 0.05 -5.46
CA LEU A 35 6.91 1.40 -5.23
C LEU A 35 7.55 1.54 -3.84
N LEU A 36 6.90 1.02 -2.79
CA LEU A 36 7.41 1.07 -1.41
C LEU A 36 8.72 0.29 -1.23
N ARG A 37 8.89 -0.82 -1.95
CA ARG A 37 10.14 -1.60 -1.94
C ARG A 37 11.22 -1.02 -2.85
N GLY A 38 10.84 -0.24 -3.86
CA GLY A 38 11.76 0.30 -4.85
C GLY A 38 12.12 -0.67 -5.97
N LYS A 39 11.30 -1.71 -6.22
CA LYS A 39 11.55 -2.69 -7.29
C LYS A 39 11.52 -2.09 -8.70
N HIS A 40 10.91 -0.92 -8.89
CA HIS A 40 10.89 -0.17 -10.14
C HIS A 40 12.23 0.51 -10.46
N LYS A 41 13.13 0.59 -9.48
CA LYS A 41 14.44 1.24 -9.65
C LYS A 41 15.52 0.25 -10.04
N PRO A 42 16.45 0.60 -10.95
CA PRO A 42 17.59 -0.25 -11.28
C PRO A 42 18.56 -0.44 -10.09
N THR A 43 18.51 0.49 -9.12
CA THR A 43 19.33 0.46 -7.89
C THR A 43 18.72 -0.37 -6.77
N PHE A 44 17.66 -1.14 -7.04
CA PHE A 44 17.01 -1.98 -6.03
C PHE A 44 17.99 -2.93 -5.36
N ALA A 45 17.94 -2.97 -4.03
CA ALA A 45 18.66 -3.94 -3.23
C ALA A 45 17.78 -4.49 -2.10
N PRO A 46 17.78 -5.82 -1.85
CA PRO A 46 16.88 -6.43 -0.88
C PRO A 46 17.21 -6.10 0.58
N HIS A 47 18.44 -5.65 0.86
CA HIS A 47 18.93 -5.36 2.22
C HIS A 47 18.76 -3.90 2.63
N ILE A 48 18.43 -3.00 1.70
CA ILE A 48 18.27 -1.57 1.92
C ILE A 48 16.88 -1.10 1.45
N ASP A 49 16.35 -0.09 2.12
CA ASP A 49 15.13 0.57 1.69
C ASP A 49 15.41 1.57 0.58
N THR A 50 15.19 1.14 -0.66
CA THR A 50 15.33 1.96 -1.88
C THR A 50 14.01 2.53 -2.38
N GLY A 51 12.90 2.24 -1.70
CA GLY A 51 11.55 2.62 -2.12
C GLY A 51 11.19 4.08 -1.89
N ASP A 52 10.10 4.47 -2.50
CA ASP A 52 9.56 5.82 -2.50
C ASP A 52 8.40 5.99 -1.51
N PHE A 53 7.99 7.24 -1.31
CA PHE A 53 6.78 7.56 -0.55
C PHE A 53 5.57 7.47 -1.45
N VAL A 54 4.49 6.88 -0.95
CA VAL A 54 3.24 6.74 -1.68
C VAL A 54 2.09 7.33 -0.89
N VAL A 55 1.35 8.21 -1.54
CA VAL A 55 0.11 8.80 -1.03
C VAL A 55 -1.04 8.22 -1.84
N ILE A 56 -2.01 7.61 -1.17
CA ILE A 56 -3.23 7.11 -1.81
C ILE A 56 -4.39 8.01 -1.39
N VAL A 57 -5.12 8.52 -2.36
CA VAL A 57 -6.32 9.34 -2.16
C VAL A 57 -7.57 8.57 -2.62
N ASN A 58 -8.75 9.03 -2.21
CA ASN A 58 -10.04 8.41 -2.52
C ASN A 58 -10.12 6.92 -2.11
N ALA A 59 -9.55 6.58 -0.97
CA ALA A 59 -9.50 5.20 -0.48
C ALA A 59 -10.89 4.56 -0.24
N ASP A 60 -11.92 5.37 -0.03
CA ASP A 60 -13.32 4.95 0.11
C ASP A 60 -13.93 4.43 -1.20
N LYS A 61 -13.40 4.86 -2.35
CA LYS A 61 -13.89 4.53 -3.69
C LYS A 61 -13.16 3.36 -4.36
N VAL A 62 -12.34 2.64 -3.60
CA VAL A 62 -11.62 1.48 -4.13
C VAL A 62 -12.58 0.38 -4.57
N ALA A 63 -12.31 -0.23 -5.72
CA ALA A 63 -13.14 -1.30 -6.26
C ALA A 63 -12.77 -2.66 -5.70
N LEU A 64 -13.77 -3.49 -5.45
CA LEU A 64 -13.62 -4.90 -5.10
C LEU A 64 -14.31 -5.75 -6.19
N SER A 65 -13.60 -6.70 -6.76
CA SER A 65 -14.14 -7.58 -7.79
C SER A 65 -15.00 -8.70 -7.17
N GLY A 66 -16.08 -9.08 -7.86
CA GLY A 66 -17.01 -10.11 -7.41
C GLY A 66 -17.68 -9.79 -6.07
N ASN A 67 -18.06 -10.81 -5.33
CA ASN A 67 -18.72 -10.68 -4.02
C ASN A 67 -17.77 -10.47 -2.83
N LYS A 68 -16.55 -10.00 -3.06
CA LYS A 68 -15.54 -9.82 -2.00
C LYS A 68 -15.94 -8.84 -0.89
N ARG A 69 -16.92 -7.98 -1.15
CA ARG A 69 -17.46 -7.10 -0.10
C ARG A 69 -18.04 -7.88 1.07
N GLU A 70 -18.71 -8.98 0.79
CA GLU A 70 -19.41 -9.83 1.76
C GLU A 70 -18.59 -11.07 2.12
N ASP A 71 -18.06 -11.78 1.13
CA ASP A 71 -17.40 -13.07 1.30
C ASP A 71 -15.98 -12.95 1.89
N LYS A 72 -15.27 -11.86 1.60
CA LYS A 72 -13.93 -11.65 2.14
C LYS A 72 -13.99 -11.21 3.60
N ILE A 73 -13.60 -12.09 4.50
CA ILE A 73 -13.62 -11.82 5.94
C ILE A 73 -12.23 -11.49 6.44
N VAL A 74 -12.16 -10.45 7.28
CA VAL A 74 -10.96 -10.05 8.01
C VAL A 74 -11.08 -10.53 9.44
N TYR A 75 -10.16 -11.39 9.85
CA TYR A 75 -10.12 -11.93 11.21
C TYR A 75 -9.16 -11.15 12.10
N ARG A 76 -9.57 -10.94 13.34
CA ARG A 76 -8.75 -10.40 14.42
C ARG A 76 -9.01 -11.20 15.70
N HIS A 77 -7.96 -11.56 16.42
CA HIS A 77 -8.06 -12.24 17.69
C HIS A 77 -7.52 -11.39 18.83
N SER A 78 -8.22 -11.32 19.96
CA SER A 78 -7.80 -10.52 21.11
C SER A 78 -6.75 -11.21 22.00
N GLY A 79 -6.51 -12.51 21.80
CA GLY A 79 -5.66 -13.34 22.64
C GLY A 79 -6.40 -14.04 23.80
N TYR A 80 -7.67 -13.74 24.03
CA TYR A 80 -8.51 -14.39 25.04
C TYR A 80 -9.36 -15.53 24.43
N PRO A 81 -9.77 -16.52 25.24
CA PRO A 81 -10.70 -17.55 24.79
C PRO A 81 -11.98 -16.92 24.18
N GLY A 82 -12.40 -17.39 23.00
CA GLY A 82 -13.55 -16.81 22.29
C GLY A 82 -13.32 -15.42 21.72
N GLY A 83 -12.10 -14.91 21.69
CA GLY A 83 -11.77 -13.56 21.24
C GLY A 83 -11.64 -13.36 19.74
N LEU A 84 -12.04 -14.33 18.90
CA LEU A 84 -12.04 -14.21 17.44
C LEU A 84 -13.13 -13.24 16.98
N LYS A 85 -12.73 -12.21 16.24
CA LYS A 85 -13.64 -11.26 15.59
C LYS A 85 -13.51 -11.39 14.08
N ALA A 86 -14.63 -11.63 13.41
CA ALA A 86 -14.74 -11.70 11.96
C ALA A 86 -15.46 -10.44 11.46
N THR A 87 -14.90 -9.76 10.48
CA THR A 87 -15.51 -8.56 9.90
C THR A 87 -15.49 -8.69 8.38
N PRO A 88 -16.63 -8.57 7.68
CA PRO A 88 -16.66 -8.50 6.23
C PRO A 88 -15.81 -7.34 5.72
N PHE A 89 -15.12 -7.54 4.61
CA PHE A 89 -14.18 -6.53 4.08
C PHE A 89 -14.90 -5.24 3.66
N GLY A 90 -16.10 -5.35 3.11
CA GLY A 90 -16.93 -4.20 2.76
C GLY A 90 -17.19 -3.30 3.96
N ARG A 91 -17.59 -3.90 5.10
CA ARG A 91 -17.81 -3.14 6.35
C ARG A 91 -16.53 -2.51 6.89
N LEU A 92 -15.38 -3.18 6.72
CA LEU A 92 -14.08 -2.60 7.08
C LEU A 92 -13.75 -1.40 6.20
N LEU A 93 -14.01 -1.50 4.89
CA LEU A 93 -13.77 -0.42 3.93
C LEU A 93 -14.63 0.81 4.23
N GLU A 94 -15.91 0.62 4.55
CA GLU A 94 -16.82 1.71 4.93
C GLU A 94 -16.41 2.39 6.24
N LYS A 95 -16.06 1.61 7.24
CA LYS A 95 -15.70 2.12 8.57
C LYS A 95 -14.30 2.74 8.60
N ASN A 96 -13.35 2.12 7.94
CA ASN A 96 -11.94 2.54 7.95
C ASN A 96 -11.22 2.14 6.67
N PRO A 97 -11.40 2.88 5.57
CA PRO A 97 -10.79 2.58 4.27
C PRO A 97 -9.27 2.58 4.33
N ARG A 98 -8.68 3.45 5.16
CA ARG A 98 -7.24 3.49 5.38
C ARG A 98 -6.69 2.14 5.83
N LYS A 99 -7.27 1.54 6.88
CA LYS A 99 -6.84 0.23 7.40
C LYS A 99 -7.06 -0.90 6.40
N ALA A 100 -8.12 -0.83 5.59
CA ALA A 100 -8.40 -1.82 4.57
C ALA A 100 -7.27 -1.88 3.53
N ILE A 101 -6.85 -0.72 3.02
CA ILE A 101 -5.76 -0.61 2.04
C ILE A 101 -4.40 -0.94 2.67
N GLU A 102 -4.09 -0.36 3.83
CA GLU A 102 -2.83 -0.65 4.54
C GLU A 102 -2.65 -2.17 4.78
N ARG A 103 -3.73 -2.87 5.16
CA ARG A 103 -3.70 -4.32 5.36
C ARG A 103 -3.45 -5.08 4.07
N ALA A 104 -4.06 -4.67 2.96
CA ALA A 104 -3.84 -5.28 1.66
C ALA A 104 -2.40 -5.10 1.19
N VAL A 105 -1.85 -3.91 1.32
CA VAL A 105 -0.44 -3.61 0.98
C VAL A 105 0.52 -4.38 1.90
N TRP A 106 0.25 -4.39 3.20
CA TRP A 106 1.06 -5.15 4.15
C TRP A 106 1.10 -6.64 3.82
N GLY A 107 -0.02 -7.21 3.36
CA GLY A 107 -0.09 -8.59 2.89
C GLY A 107 0.85 -8.91 1.73
N MET A 108 1.18 -7.91 0.91
CA MET A 108 2.05 -8.04 -0.27
C MET A 108 3.52 -7.66 0.00
N LEU A 109 3.83 -7.16 1.17
CA LEU A 109 5.19 -6.88 1.61
C LEU A 109 5.79 -8.09 2.35
N PRO A 110 7.12 -8.31 2.30
CA PRO A 110 7.77 -9.33 3.12
C PRO A 110 7.54 -9.07 4.62
N LYS A 111 7.50 -10.13 5.42
CA LYS A 111 7.27 -10.02 6.87
C LYS A 111 8.59 -9.91 7.63
N ASN A 112 9.30 -8.79 7.48
CA ASN A 112 10.60 -8.53 8.08
C ASN A 112 10.71 -7.11 8.68
N ARG A 113 11.83 -6.83 9.33
CA ARG A 113 12.09 -5.53 9.95
C ARG A 113 12.14 -4.38 8.92
N LEU A 114 12.68 -4.66 7.72
CA LEU A 114 12.79 -3.67 6.65
C LEU A 114 11.41 -3.23 6.15
N SER A 115 10.50 -4.18 5.94
CA SER A 115 9.14 -3.88 5.48
C SER A 115 8.31 -3.11 6.50
N ARG A 116 8.58 -3.28 7.79
CA ARG A 116 7.96 -2.44 8.84
C ARG A 116 8.37 -0.97 8.74
N LYS A 117 9.57 -0.68 8.23
CA LYS A 117 10.00 0.68 7.90
C LYS A 117 9.39 1.15 6.57
N GLN A 118 9.32 0.27 5.58
CA GLN A 118 8.78 0.58 4.25
C GLN A 118 7.28 0.94 4.32
N ILE A 119 6.47 0.22 5.08
CA ILE A 119 5.03 0.50 5.20
C ILE A 119 4.73 1.89 5.84
N LYS A 120 5.64 2.44 6.62
CA LYS A 120 5.49 3.78 7.19
C LYS A 120 5.52 4.90 6.15
N LYS A 121 6.07 4.62 4.96
CA LYS A 121 6.09 5.54 3.82
C LYS A 121 4.76 5.58 3.05
N LEU A 122 3.84 4.68 3.36
CA LEU A 122 2.49 4.68 2.83
C LEU A 122 1.61 5.64 3.63
N LYS A 123 0.95 6.56 2.92
CA LYS A 123 -0.04 7.48 3.46
C LYS A 123 -1.35 7.27 2.72
N VAL A 124 -2.42 6.97 3.44
CA VAL A 124 -3.73 6.68 2.85
C VAL A 124 -4.77 7.65 3.38
N TYR A 125 -5.52 8.26 2.48
CA TYR A 125 -6.59 9.22 2.78
C TYR A 125 -7.89 8.76 2.14
N ALA A 126 -8.98 8.87 2.89
CA ALA A 126 -10.30 8.47 2.41
C ALA A 126 -10.81 9.39 1.29
N GLY A 127 -10.62 10.69 1.44
CA GLY A 127 -11.04 11.69 0.47
C GLY A 127 -9.98 12.06 -0.58
N PRO A 128 -10.28 13.07 -1.41
CA PRO A 128 -9.37 13.53 -2.46
C PRO A 128 -8.19 14.36 -1.94
N ASP A 129 -8.32 14.94 -0.75
CA ASP A 129 -7.34 15.88 -0.21
C ASP A 129 -6.25 15.17 0.61
N HIS A 130 -5.03 15.68 0.50
CA HIS A 130 -3.89 15.22 1.28
C HIS A 130 -3.00 16.39 1.73
N PRO A 131 -2.35 16.32 2.90
CA PRO A 131 -1.51 17.41 3.44
C PRO A 131 -0.08 17.44 2.85
N HIS A 132 0.21 16.66 1.82
CA HIS A 132 1.56 16.48 1.26
C HIS A 132 1.83 17.34 0.02
N GLN A 133 1.20 18.51 -0.12
CA GLN A 133 1.43 19.40 -1.26
C GLN A 133 2.86 19.96 -1.29
N ALA A 134 3.45 20.20 -0.11
CA ALA A 134 4.82 20.70 0.00
C ALA A 134 5.87 19.72 -0.56
N GLN A 135 5.59 18.42 -0.53
CA GLN A 135 6.46 17.39 -1.09
C GLN A 135 6.33 17.23 -2.61
N GLN A 136 5.38 17.92 -3.24
CA GLN A 136 5.11 17.87 -4.68
C GLN A 136 5.03 16.43 -5.22
N PRO A 137 4.07 15.61 -4.73
CA PRO A 137 3.96 14.22 -5.16
C PRO A 137 3.61 14.15 -6.64
N LYS A 138 4.32 13.28 -7.37
CA LYS A 138 4.07 13.02 -8.80
C LYS A 138 2.85 12.11 -8.96
N PRO A 139 1.93 12.39 -9.90
CA PRO A 139 0.83 11.48 -10.18
C PRO A 139 1.38 10.15 -10.71
N TYR A 140 0.83 9.05 -10.21
CA TYR A 140 1.13 7.71 -10.69
C TYR A 140 -0.15 6.99 -11.07
N GLU A 141 -0.28 6.64 -12.33
CA GLU A 141 -1.44 5.92 -12.86
C GLU A 141 -1.22 4.41 -12.79
N ILE A 142 -2.20 3.70 -12.28
CA ILE A 142 -2.18 2.24 -12.26
C ILE A 142 -2.77 1.73 -13.55
N THR A 143 -1.95 1.04 -14.34
CA THR A 143 -2.41 0.37 -15.56
C THR A 143 -3.27 -0.83 -15.17
N GLN A 144 -4.57 -0.72 -15.41
CA GLN A 144 -5.49 -1.85 -15.31
C GLN A 144 -5.68 -2.44 -16.71
N THR A 145 -5.28 -3.69 -16.90
CA THR A 145 -5.73 -4.44 -18.08
C THR A 145 -7.22 -4.73 -17.90
N PRO A 146 -8.09 -4.33 -18.85
CA PRO A 146 -9.50 -4.73 -18.79
C PRO A 146 -9.60 -6.27 -18.77
N GLN A 147 -10.47 -6.78 -17.93
CA GLN A 147 -10.86 -8.20 -17.97
C GLN A 147 -11.96 -8.41 -18.97
#